data_982bc928afbf0acad37b729116250329
#
_entry.id   982bc928afbf0acad37b729116250329
#
_cell.length_a   1.000
_cell.length_b   1.000
_cell.length_c   1.000
_cell.angle_alpha   90.00
_cell.angle_beta   90.00
_cell.angle_gamma   90.00
#
_symmetry.space_group_name_H-M   'P 1'
#
loop_
_entity.id
_entity.type
_entity.pdbx_description
1 polymer ?
#
loop_
_entity_poly.entity_id
_entity_poly.type
_entity_poly.pdbx_seq_one_letter_code
_entity_poly.pdbx_strand_id
1 'polypeptide(L)'
;MAAGDEHHQQRELRFCRLYEANFSPVQAYAVNRLARSDDVADVVAEVFMIAWRRLADVPPPPHDRFWLYGTARRVISKRYRSASRWHNLLGRLAAEQRPKAAECTEDSARERLLAAIRELKPAYREALLLVHWEQLTYAEAAEALGCSVNAVGIRVHRAKERLRTLLGADSQADRPVPVVIKPNGVTDGS
;
A
#
# COMPACT_ATOMS: atom_id res chain seq x y z
N MET A 1 31.09 12.13 -28.50
CA MET A 1 30.76 12.75 -27.18
C MET A 1 29.29 13.16 -27.08
N ALA A 2 28.66 13.67 -28.12
CA ALA A 2 27.25 14.14 -28.09
C ALA A 2 26.16 13.06 -27.77
N ALA A 3 26.28 11.86 -28.29
CA ALA A 3 25.28 10.81 -28.09
C ALA A 3 25.13 10.31 -26.64
N GLY A 4 26.19 10.41 -25.84
CA GLY A 4 26.16 10.06 -24.41
C GLY A 4 25.41 11.09 -23.57
N ASP A 5 25.56 12.37 -23.90
CA ASP A 5 24.91 13.48 -23.22
C ASP A 5 23.40 13.51 -23.52
N GLU A 6 23.00 13.24 -24.75
CA GLU A 6 21.58 13.16 -25.15
C GLU A 6 20.88 12.01 -24.42
N HIS A 7 21.52 10.86 -24.29
CA HIS A 7 20.95 9.71 -23.59
C HIS A 7 20.80 9.96 -22.07
N HIS A 8 21.76 10.66 -21.49
CA HIS A 8 21.72 11.06 -20.08
C HIS A 8 20.59 12.04 -19.83
N GLN A 9 20.47 13.06 -20.66
CA GLN A 9 19.43 14.09 -20.59
C GLN A 9 18.01 13.50 -20.77
N GLN A 10 17.82 12.56 -21.71
CA GLN A 10 16.54 11.87 -21.89
C GLN A 10 16.17 11.03 -20.65
N ARG A 11 17.16 10.38 -20.03
CA ARG A 11 16.96 9.61 -18.80
C ARG A 11 16.54 10.50 -17.64
N GLU A 12 17.18 11.65 -17.48
CA GLU A 12 16.83 12.63 -16.45
C GLU A 12 15.41 13.18 -16.66
N LEU A 13 15.05 13.61 -17.87
CA LEU A 13 13.72 14.09 -18.18
C LEU A 13 12.62 13.04 -17.91
N ARG A 14 12.89 11.77 -18.25
CA ARG A 14 11.97 10.68 -17.95
C ARG A 14 11.79 10.50 -16.45
N PHE A 15 12.86 10.58 -15.68
CA PHE A 15 12.80 10.45 -14.22
C PHE A 15 12.08 11.63 -13.58
N CYS A 16 12.35 12.87 -14.01
CA CYS A 16 11.64 14.05 -13.51
C CYS A 16 10.12 13.92 -13.68
N ARG A 17 9.66 13.51 -14.87
CA ARG A 17 8.23 13.26 -15.11
C ARG A 17 7.66 12.17 -14.21
N LEU A 18 8.38 11.07 -14.05
CA LEU A 18 8.00 9.98 -13.14
C LEU A 18 7.87 10.47 -11.70
N TYR A 19 8.85 11.24 -11.24
CA TYR A 19 8.90 11.80 -9.89
C TYR A 19 7.74 12.77 -9.65
N GLU A 20 7.57 13.76 -10.51
CA GLU A 20 6.52 14.78 -10.40
C GLU A 20 5.12 14.16 -10.39
N ALA A 21 4.86 13.18 -11.25
CA ALA A 21 3.56 12.51 -11.33
C ALA A 21 3.25 11.60 -10.13
N ASN A 22 4.29 11.07 -9.46
CA ASN A 22 4.09 10.00 -8.48
C ASN A 22 4.59 10.33 -7.07
N PHE A 23 5.23 11.49 -6.83
CA PHE A 23 5.73 11.85 -5.51
C PHE A 23 4.62 11.86 -4.45
N SER A 24 3.55 12.63 -4.67
CA SER A 24 2.43 12.72 -3.71
C SER A 24 1.72 11.38 -3.50
N PRO A 25 1.38 10.59 -4.54
CA PRO A 25 0.84 9.25 -4.36
C PRO A 25 1.74 8.31 -3.55
N VAL A 26 3.05 8.27 -3.83
CA VAL A 26 3.99 7.41 -3.09
C VAL A 26 4.17 7.88 -1.65
N GLN A 27 4.19 9.19 -1.42
CA GLN A 27 4.22 9.75 -0.08
C GLN A 27 2.97 9.38 0.73
N ALA A 28 1.77 9.57 0.17
CA ALA A 28 0.51 9.17 0.79
C ALA A 28 0.48 7.67 1.10
N TYR A 29 0.94 6.84 0.15
CA TYR A 29 1.11 5.41 0.36
C TYR A 29 1.98 5.09 1.59
N ALA A 30 3.12 5.78 1.75
CA ALA A 30 4.04 5.58 2.86
C ALA A 30 3.45 6.08 4.20
N VAL A 31 2.80 7.26 4.21
CA VAL A 31 2.12 7.82 5.40
C VAL A 31 1.09 6.85 5.97
N ASN A 32 0.29 6.22 5.12
CA ASN A 32 -0.74 5.26 5.54
C ASN A 32 -0.18 3.96 6.15
N ARG A 33 1.13 3.73 6.04
CA ARG A 33 1.79 2.47 6.46
C ARG A 33 2.86 2.62 7.52
N LEU A 34 3.30 3.86 7.76
CA LEU A 34 4.38 4.18 8.70
C LEU A 34 3.86 5.09 9.80
N ALA A 35 4.36 4.92 11.01
CA ALA A 35 3.92 5.71 12.16
C ALA A 35 4.73 7.00 12.34
N ARG A 36 5.95 7.08 11.78
CA ARG A 36 6.88 8.20 11.97
C ARG A 36 7.10 8.92 10.66
N SER A 37 7.08 10.24 10.71
CA SER A 37 7.32 11.11 9.54
C SER A 37 8.70 10.91 8.92
N ASP A 38 9.73 10.74 9.76
CA ASP A 38 11.11 10.53 9.29
C ASP A 38 11.24 9.25 8.46
N ASP A 39 10.56 8.17 8.91
CA ASP A 39 10.53 6.91 8.16
C ASP A 39 9.83 7.06 6.81
N VAL A 40 8.83 7.95 6.72
CA VAL A 40 8.12 8.26 5.45
C VAL A 40 9.08 8.88 4.45
N ALA A 41 9.79 9.94 4.85
CA ALA A 41 10.74 10.65 3.98
C ALA A 41 11.83 9.70 3.45
N ASP A 42 12.39 8.89 4.34
CA ASP A 42 13.41 7.91 4.00
C ASP A 42 12.90 6.84 3.01
N VAL A 43 11.68 6.32 3.24
CA VAL A 43 11.08 5.31 2.34
C VAL A 43 10.82 5.91 0.98
N VAL A 44 10.26 7.12 0.91
CA VAL A 44 10.02 7.82 -0.36
C VAL A 44 11.33 8.02 -1.12
N ALA A 45 12.38 8.51 -0.44
CA ALA A 45 13.68 8.70 -1.04
C ALA A 45 14.27 7.37 -1.56
N GLU A 46 14.19 6.28 -0.77
CA GLU A 46 14.68 4.95 -1.18
C GLU A 46 13.91 4.41 -2.38
N VAL A 47 12.59 4.61 -2.44
CA VAL A 47 11.76 4.19 -3.59
C VAL A 47 12.19 4.89 -4.87
N PHE A 48 12.36 6.21 -4.84
CA PHE A 48 12.78 6.96 -6.03
C PHE A 48 14.24 6.73 -6.38
N MET A 49 15.12 6.46 -5.42
CA MET A 49 16.49 5.98 -5.72
C MET A 49 16.48 4.64 -6.44
N ILE A 50 15.61 3.70 -6.05
CA ILE A 50 15.46 2.43 -6.75
C ILE A 50 14.91 2.67 -8.15
N ALA A 51 13.92 3.54 -8.30
CA ALA A 51 13.35 3.90 -9.59
C ALA A 51 14.39 4.53 -10.52
N TRP A 52 15.23 5.43 -10.03
CA TRP A 52 16.35 6.00 -10.79
C TRP A 52 17.33 4.94 -11.29
N ARG A 53 17.75 4.04 -10.38
CA ARG A 53 18.70 2.96 -10.73
C ARG A 53 18.12 1.97 -11.73
N ARG A 54 16.82 1.74 -11.67
CA ARG A 54 16.08 0.76 -12.47
C ARG A 54 15.10 1.41 -13.44
N LEU A 55 15.41 2.61 -13.93
CA LEU A 55 14.48 3.39 -14.73
C LEU A 55 14.06 2.67 -16.02
N ALA A 56 14.91 1.83 -16.57
CA ALA A 56 14.58 1.00 -17.73
C ALA A 56 13.48 -0.04 -17.44
N ASP A 57 13.39 -0.51 -16.18
CA ASP A 57 12.40 -1.51 -15.75
C ASP A 57 11.06 -0.87 -15.31
N VAL A 58 11.03 0.45 -15.14
CA VAL A 58 9.78 1.15 -14.78
C VAL A 58 8.87 1.19 -16.01
N PRO A 59 7.66 0.61 -15.94
CA PRO A 59 6.74 0.65 -17.07
C PRO A 59 6.24 2.08 -17.34
N PRO A 60 5.66 2.33 -18.52
CA PRO A 60 5.02 3.62 -18.80
C PRO A 60 3.74 3.81 -17.98
N PRO A 61 3.25 5.07 -17.83
CA PRO A 61 1.96 5.32 -17.21
C PRO A 61 0.82 4.55 -17.91
N PRO A 62 -0.19 4.10 -17.15
CA PRO A 62 -0.41 4.30 -15.71
C PRO A 62 0.28 3.25 -14.82
N HIS A 63 1.01 2.28 -15.40
CA HIS A 63 1.59 1.13 -14.69
C HIS A 63 2.81 1.50 -13.84
N ASP A 64 3.46 2.63 -14.11
CA ASP A 64 4.57 3.17 -13.32
C ASP A 64 4.22 3.34 -11.84
N ARG A 65 3.01 3.82 -11.54
CA ARG A 65 2.50 3.97 -10.16
C ARG A 65 2.39 2.64 -9.43
N PHE A 66 1.86 1.61 -10.08
CA PHE A 66 1.70 0.29 -9.47
C PHE A 66 3.06 -0.36 -9.21
N TRP A 67 4.01 -0.16 -10.11
CA TRP A 67 5.40 -0.58 -9.93
C TRP A 67 6.06 0.12 -8.73
N LEU A 68 5.82 1.43 -8.56
CA LEU A 68 6.31 2.22 -7.43
C LEU A 68 5.68 1.75 -6.11
N TYR A 69 4.38 1.47 -6.08
CA TYR A 69 3.72 0.90 -4.89
C TYR A 69 4.28 -0.49 -4.53
N GLY A 70 4.50 -1.34 -5.52
CA GLY A 70 5.18 -2.63 -5.32
C GLY A 70 6.60 -2.48 -4.77
N THR A 71 7.32 -1.44 -5.19
CA THR A 71 8.65 -1.11 -4.69
C THR A 71 8.58 -0.57 -3.26
N ALA A 72 7.69 0.39 -2.98
CA ALA A 72 7.46 0.94 -1.64
C ALA A 72 7.09 -0.16 -0.63
N ARG A 73 6.21 -1.09 -1.00
CA ARG A 73 5.87 -2.25 -0.18
C ARG A 73 7.10 -3.08 0.19
N ARG A 74 8.00 -3.33 -0.76
CA ARG A 74 9.23 -4.10 -0.53
C ARG A 74 10.19 -3.37 0.42
N VAL A 75 10.35 -2.06 0.24
CA VAL A 75 11.17 -1.19 1.10
C VAL A 75 10.63 -1.20 2.52
N ILE A 76 9.34 -0.92 2.70
CA ILE A 76 8.67 -0.92 4.00
C ILE A 76 8.77 -2.30 4.67
N SER A 77 8.49 -3.38 3.93
CA SER A 77 8.58 -4.75 4.47
C SER A 77 9.99 -5.14 4.90
N LYS A 78 11.02 -4.65 4.20
CA LYS A 78 12.43 -4.86 4.57
C LYS A 78 12.77 -4.13 5.88
N ARG A 79 12.31 -2.88 6.04
CA ARG A 79 12.49 -2.09 7.28
C ARG A 79 11.82 -2.78 8.48
N TYR A 80 10.55 -3.19 8.34
CA TYR A 80 9.86 -3.91 9.42
C TYR A 80 10.54 -5.22 9.81
N ARG A 81 11.03 -6.00 8.85
CA ARG A 81 11.78 -7.23 9.15
C ARG A 81 13.11 -6.94 9.85
N SER A 82 13.78 -5.86 9.50
CA SER A 82 15.00 -5.42 10.18
C SER A 82 14.70 -4.96 11.61
N ALA A 83 13.69 -4.11 11.79
CA ALA A 83 13.25 -3.63 13.10
C ALA A 83 12.77 -4.78 13.99
N SER A 84 11.97 -5.72 13.47
CA SER A 84 11.51 -6.90 14.21
C SER A 84 12.67 -7.82 14.64
N ARG A 85 13.67 -8.00 13.78
CA ARG A 85 14.89 -8.74 14.18
C ARG A 85 15.65 -8.03 15.28
N TRP A 86 15.74 -6.70 15.22
CA TRP A 86 16.38 -5.87 16.23
C TRP A 86 15.58 -5.87 17.54
N HIS A 87 14.26 -5.74 17.48
CA HIS A 87 13.36 -5.86 18.64
C HIS A 87 13.37 -7.27 19.26
N ASN A 88 13.42 -8.32 18.46
CA ASN A 88 13.56 -9.69 18.98
C ASN A 88 14.93 -9.92 19.63
N LEU A 89 15.96 -9.23 19.20
CA LEU A 89 17.28 -9.26 19.84
C LEU A 89 17.27 -8.48 21.17
N LEU A 90 16.60 -7.31 21.20
CA LEU A 90 16.47 -6.46 22.39
C LEU A 90 15.29 -6.87 23.29
N GLY A 91 14.21 -7.40 22.73
CA GLY A 91 13.01 -7.82 23.45
C GLY A 91 13.16 -9.10 24.28
N ARG A 92 14.32 -9.74 24.19
CA ARG A 92 14.78 -10.68 25.24
C ARG A 92 15.18 -9.97 26.52
N LEU A 93 15.24 -8.64 26.52
CA LEU A 93 15.65 -7.80 27.65
C LEU A 93 14.56 -6.86 28.18
N ALA A 94 13.40 -6.71 27.51
CA ALA A 94 12.31 -5.84 27.98
C ALA A 94 10.94 -6.36 27.50
N ALA A 95 10.30 -7.14 28.35
CA ALA A 95 8.85 -7.37 28.28
C ALA A 95 8.14 -6.14 28.86
N GLU A 96 7.01 -5.79 28.23
CA GLU A 96 5.97 -4.83 28.64
C GLU A 96 5.91 -3.51 27.87
N GLN A 97 4.87 -3.34 27.07
CA GLN A 97 3.70 -2.50 27.37
C GLN A 97 2.75 -2.47 26.16
N ARG A 98 1.56 -3.07 26.34
CA ARG A 98 0.39 -2.82 25.48
C ARG A 98 -0.33 -1.59 25.99
N PRO A 99 -0.69 -0.61 25.16
CA PRO A 99 -1.58 0.48 25.57
C PRO A 99 -3.01 -0.08 25.78
N LYS A 100 -3.61 0.31 26.91
CA LYS A 100 -5.00 0.01 27.28
C LYS A 100 -5.99 0.83 26.43
N ALA A 101 -7.15 0.26 26.19
CA ALA A 101 -8.30 0.91 25.55
C ALA A 101 -8.78 2.12 26.35
N ALA A 102 -9.00 3.23 25.67
CA ALA A 102 -9.62 4.45 26.19
C ALA A 102 -11.03 4.64 25.60
N GLU A 103 -11.87 5.36 26.34
CA GLU A 103 -13.31 5.52 26.18
C GLU A 103 -13.75 6.27 24.92
N CYS A 104 -15.00 5.99 24.50
CA CYS A 104 -15.56 6.30 23.18
C CYS A 104 -15.83 7.80 22.93
N THR A 105 -15.03 8.38 22.05
CA THR A 105 -15.32 9.56 21.23
C THR A 105 -15.15 9.21 19.76
N GLU A 106 -15.54 10.04 18.79
CA GLU A 106 -15.34 9.75 17.35
C GLU A 106 -13.86 9.48 17.02
N ASP A 107 -12.93 10.11 17.72
CA ASP A 107 -11.49 9.81 17.68
C ASP A 107 -11.21 8.36 18.11
N SER A 108 -11.93 7.84 19.11
CA SER A 108 -11.73 6.48 19.59
C SER A 108 -12.20 5.41 18.59
N ALA A 109 -13.22 5.69 17.78
CA ALA A 109 -13.66 4.77 16.73
C ALA A 109 -12.61 4.67 15.60
N ARG A 110 -12.04 5.80 15.22
CA ARG A 110 -10.96 5.86 14.26
C ARG A 110 -9.70 5.16 14.77
N GLU A 111 -9.32 5.40 16.01
CA GLU A 111 -8.18 4.73 16.64
C GLU A 111 -8.37 3.22 16.73
N ARG A 112 -9.58 2.76 17.12
CA ARG A 112 -9.92 1.33 17.13
C ARG A 112 -9.82 0.70 15.75
N LEU A 113 -10.32 1.39 14.71
CA LEU A 113 -10.19 0.92 13.32
C LEU A 113 -8.73 0.81 12.90
N LEU A 114 -7.92 1.84 13.17
CA LEU A 114 -6.50 1.82 12.85
C LEU A 114 -5.74 0.73 13.61
N ALA A 115 -6.08 0.50 14.88
CA ALA A 115 -5.54 -0.60 15.66
C ALA A 115 -5.93 -1.97 15.07
N ALA A 116 -7.20 -2.16 14.72
CA ALA A 116 -7.68 -3.38 14.08
C ALA A 116 -7.00 -3.64 12.72
N ILE A 117 -6.80 -2.59 11.91
CA ILE A 117 -6.05 -2.68 10.65
C ILE A 117 -4.59 -3.14 10.91
N ARG A 118 -3.96 -2.66 11.99
CA ARG A 118 -2.59 -3.09 12.35
C ARG A 118 -2.51 -4.54 12.76
N GLU A 119 -3.58 -5.13 13.28
CA GLU A 119 -3.65 -6.55 13.66
C GLU A 119 -3.86 -7.49 12.46
N LEU A 120 -4.26 -6.96 11.30
CA LEU A 120 -4.40 -7.78 10.10
C LEU A 120 -3.06 -8.40 9.68
N LYS A 121 -3.13 -9.62 9.15
CA LYS A 121 -1.98 -10.21 8.44
C LYS A 121 -1.46 -9.24 7.37
N PRO A 122 -0.13 -9.07 7.22
CA PRO A 122 0.44 -8.06 6.31
C PRO A 122 -0.13 -8.12 4.88
N ALA A 123 -0.34 -9.34 4.34
CA ALA A 123 -0.89 -9.51 2.99
C ALA A 123 -2.36 -9.06 2.88
N TYR A 124 -3.16 -9.20 3.94
CA TYR A 124 -4.56 -8.80 3.99
C TYR A 124 -4.69 -7.28 4.14
N ARG A 125 -3.91 -6.73 5.07
CA ARG A 125 -3.81 -5.29 5.29
C ARG A 125 -3.42 -4.56 4.01
N GLU A 126 -2.40 -5.04 3.33
CA GLU A 126 -1.89 -4.42 2.12
C GLU A 126 -2.93 -4.41 0.99
N ALA A 127 -3.60 -5.54 0.73
CA ALA A 127 -4.65 -5.60 -0.25
C ALA A 127 -5.83 -4.68 0.09
N LEU A 128 -6.21 -4.61 1.36
CA LEU A 128 -7.28 -3.73 1.84
C LEU A 128 -6.92 -2.25 1.62
N LEU A 129 -5.71 -1.84 1.98
CA LEU A 129 -5.26 -0.45 1.84
C LEU A 129 -5.15 -0.02 0.37
N LEU A 130 -4.61 -0.87 -0.51
CA LEU A 130 -4.55 -0.56 -1.94
C LEU A 130 -5.91 -0.33 -2.56
N VAL A 131 -6.90 -1.18 -2.23
CA VAL A 131 -8.23 -1.09 -2.82
C VAL A 131 -9.07 0.05 -2.20
N HIS A 132 -9.03 0.22 -0.88
CA HIS A 132 -9.93 1.15 -0.20
C HIS A 132 -9.32 2.51 0.13
N TRP A 133 -8.02 2.61 0.25
CA TRP A 133 -7.33 3.86 0.56
C TRP A 133 -6.70 4.50 -0.68
N GLU A 134 -5.98 3.68 -1.46
CA GLU A 134 -5.39 4.14 -2.73
C GLU A 134 -6.39 4.08 -3.91
N GLN A 135 -7.63 3.59 -3.67
CA GLN A 135 -8.73 3.51 -4.64
C GLN A 135 -8.37 2.70 -5.90
N LEU A 136 -7.50 1.72 -5.78
CA LEU A 136 -7.14 0.85 -6.89
C LEU A 136 -8.23 -0.18 -7.16
N THR A 137 -8.43 -0.50 -8.42
CA THR A 137 -9.18 -1.69 -8.85
C THR A 137 -8.44 -2.97 -8.39
N TYR A 138 -9.13 -4.08 -8.36
CA TYR A 138 -8.51 -5.37 -8.03
C TYR A 138 -7.39 -5.76 -9.01
N ALA A 139 -7.50 -5.36 -10.29
CA ALA A 139 -6.48 -5.60 -11.29
C ALA A 139 -5.21 -4.79 -11.03
N GLU A 140 -5.35 -3.51 -10.76
CA GLU A 140 -4.24 -2.60 -10.43
C GLU A 140 -3.55 -3.00 -9.12
N ALA A 141 -4.34 -3.36 -8.10
CA ALA A 141 -3.80 -3.88 -6.84
C ALA A 141 -3.07 -5.22 -7.04
N ALA A 142 -3.54 -6.08 -7.94
CA ALA A 142 -2.88 -7.33 -8.29
C ALA A 142 -1.52 -7.09 -8.94
N GLU A 143 -1.43 -6.11 -9.84
CA GLU A 143 -0.18 -5.67 -10.46
C GLU A 143 0.81 -5.14 -9.40
N ALA A 144 0.38 -4.22 -8.54
CA ALA A 144 1.21 -3.68 -7.46
C ALA A 144 1.70 -4.77 -6.49
N LEU A 145 0.87 -5.80 -6.22
CA LEU A 145 1.19 -6.88 -5.31
C LEU A 145 1.96 -8.04 -5.96
N GLY A 146 2.02 -8.09 -7.29
CA GLY A 146 2.60 -9.19 -8.05
C GLY A 146 1.86 -10.51 -7.81
N CYS A 147 0.52 -10.48 -7.82
CA CYS A 147 -0.32 -11.66 -7.60
C CYS A 147 -1.57 -11.65 -8.51
N SER A 148 -2.38 -12.71 -8.48
CA SER A 148 -3.61 -12.76 -9.28
C SER A 148 -4.71 -11.85 -8.70
N VAL A 149 -5.62 -11.38 -9.58
CA VAL A 149 -6.81 -10.60 -9.20
C VAL A 149 -7.66 -11.36 -8.18
N ASN A 150 -7.84 -12.67 -8.38
CA ASN A 150 -8.54 -13.53 -7.42
C ASN A 150 -7.89 -13.54 -6.04
N ALA A 151 -6.55 -13.58 -5.98
CA ALA A 151 -5.82 -13.51 -4.72
C ALA A 151 -6.05 -12.17 -3.99
N VAL A 152 -6.15 -11.05 -4.71
CA VAL A 152 -6.53 -9.76 -4.13
C VAL A 152 -7.93 -9.83 -3.55
N GLY A 153 -8.92 -10.33 -4.31
CA GLY A 153 -10.30 -10.49 -3.87
C GLY A 153 -10.41 -11.28 -2.56
N ILE A 154 -9.74 -12.44 -2.50
CA ILE A 154 -9.70 -13.27 -1.29
C ILE A 154 -9.06 -12.52 -0.12
N ARG A 155 -7.94 -11.82 -0.34
CA ARG A 155 -7.25 -11.07 0.73
C ARG A 155 -8.11 -9.93 1.27
N VAL A 156 -8.79 -9.17 0.40
CA VAL A 156 -9.69 -8.09 0.79
C VAL A 156 -10.89 -8.64 1.56
N HIS A 157 -11.48 -9.74 1.09
CA HIS A 157 -12.60 -10.40 1.78
C HIS A 157 -12.19 -10.83 3.19
N ARG A 158 -11.08 -11.57 3.32
CA ARG A 158 -10.54 -12.01 4.62
C ARG A 158 -10.15 -10.85 5.55
N ALA A 159 -9.64 -9.75 4.98
CA ALA A 159 -9.37 -8.54 5.76
C ALA A 159 -10.65 -7.97 6.36
N LYS A 160 -11.72 -7.84 5.55
CA LYS A 160 -13.03 -7.34 6.00
C LYS A 160 -13.66 -8.25 7.06
N GLU A 161 -13.65 -9.55 6.87
CA GLU A 161 -14.13 -10.52 7.88
C GLU A 161 -13.38 -10.35 9.21
N ARG A 162 -12.06 -10.27 9.15
CA ARG A 162 -11.27 -10.11 10.37
C ARG A 162 -11.52 -8.78 11.06
N LEU A 163 -11.67 -7.69 10.30
CA LEU A 163 -12.03 -6.38 10.87
C LEU A 163 -13.39 -6.39 11.54
N ARG A 164 -14.41 -7.02 10.95
CA ARG A 164 -15.74 -7.19 11.59
C ARG A 164 -15.60 -7.88 12.94
N THR A 165 -14.83 -8.97 13.00
CA THR A 165 -14.58 -9.68 14.27
C THR A 165 -13.88 -8.80 15.29
N LEU A 166 -12.82 -8.06 14.88
CA LEU A 166 -12.04 -7.23 15.79
C LEU A 166 -12.80 -6.00 16.31
N LEU A 167 -13.71 -5.46 15.52
CA LEU A 167 -14.47 -4.27 15.88
C LEU A 167 -15.79 -4.57 16.60
N GLY A 168 -16.09 -5.86 16.85
CA GLY A 168 -17.29 -6.25 17.58
C GLY A 168 -18.58 -6.00 16.79
N ALA A 169 -18.52 -6.01 15.47
CA ALA A 169 -19.67 -5.94 14.60
C ALA A 169 -20.39 -7.31 14.50
N ASP A 170 -20.68 -7.94 15.65
CA ASP A 170 -21.69 -8.96 15.78
C ASP A 170 -23.01 -8.23 16.11
N SER A 171 -23.77 -7.89 15.12
CA SER A 171 -25.23 -7.96 15.09
C SER A 171 -25.83 -7.18 13.91
N GLN A 172 -26.52 -7.93 13.06
CA GLN A 172 -27.62 -7.51 12.22
C GLN A 172 -27.39 -6.34 11.24
N ALA A 173 -26.80 -6.64 10.12
CA ALA A 173 -27.26 -6.24 8.79
C ALA A 173 -26.42 -6.96 7.72
N ASP A 174 -26.55 -8.26 7.66
CA ASP A 174 -26.05 -9.02 6.51
C ASP A 174 -27.11 -8.92 5.40
N ARG A 175 -26.84 -8.04 4.45
CA ARG A 175 -27.24 -8.25 3.07
C ARG A 175 -26.02 -8.03 2.21
N PRO A 176 -25.60 -9.04 1.45
CA PRO A 176 -24.52 -8.85 0.49
C PRO A 176 -24.97 -7.81 -0.53
N VAL A 177 -24.29 -6.67 -0.54
CA VAL A 177 -24.44 -5.71 -1.65
C VAL A 177 -23.90 -6.43 -2.88
N PRO A 178 -24.72 -6.69 -3.91
CA PRO A 178 -24.24 -7.34 -5.11
C PRO A 178 -23.14 -6.45 -5.71
N VAL A 179 -21.98 -7.04 -5.93
CA VAL A 179 -20.91 -6.41 -6.72
C VAL A 179 -21.46 -6.27 -8.12
N VAL A 180 -21.95 -5.08 -8.46
CA VAL A 180 -22.31 -4.73 -9.82
C VAL A 180 -21.00 -4.65 -10.62
N ILE A 181 -20.65 -5.75 -11.24
CA ILE A 181 -19.68 -5.76 -12.34
C ILE A 181 -20.37 -5.00 -13.46
N LYS A 182 -20.01 -3.74 -13.68
CA LYS A 182 -20.42 -3.03 -14.89
C LYS A 182 -19.74 -3.72 -16.07
N PRO A 183 -20.46 -4.37 -16.99
CA PRO A 183 -19.89 -4.79 -18.24
C PRO A 183 -19.52 -3.55 -19.03
N ASN A 184 -18.29 -3.48 -19.52
CA ASN A 184 -17.86 -2.48 -20.48
C ASN A 184 -18.85 -2.49 -21.65
N GLY A 185 -19.42 -1.33 -21.93
CA GLY A 185 -20.39 -1.14 -23.00
C GLY A 185 -19.78 -1.53 -24.36
N VAL A 186 -20.37 -2.54 -24.95
CA VAL A 186 -20.32 -2.74 -26.40
C VAL A 186 -21.30 -1.77 -26.98
N THR A 187 -20.80 -0.73 -27.64
CA THR A 187 -21.58 0.12 -28.52
C THR A 187 -21.75 -0.65 -29.82
N ASP A 188 -22.94 -1.24 -30.00
CA ASP A 188 -23.41 -1.64 -31.32
C ASP A 188 -23.90 -0.38 -32.06
N GLY A 189 -23.25 -0.10 -33.18
CA GLY A 189 -23.71 0.88 -34.14
C GLY A 189 -24.80 0.31 -35.05
N SER A 190 -25.79 1.10 -35.30
CA SER A 190 -26.59 1.14 -36.52
C SER A 190 -27.17 2.53 -36.67
#